data_78e55d34a679354b2828d13079de29e1
#
_entry.id   78e55d34a679354b2828d13079de29e1
#
_cell.length_a   1.000
_cell.length_b   1.000
_cell.length_c   1.000
_cell.angle_alpha   90.00
_cell.angle_beta   90.00
_cell.angle_gamma   90.00
#
_symmetry.space_group_name_H-M   'P 1'
#
loop_
_entity.id
_entity.type
_entity.pdbx_description
1 polymer ?
#
loop_
_entity_poly.entity_id
_entity_poly.type
_entity_poly.pdbx_seq_one_letter_code
_entity_poly.pdbx_strand_id
1 'polypeptide(L)'
;MEKEVDIVALGELLIDFTEAGYGKDGMKLFEQNPGGAPANLLTVASHMGYRTSFIGKVGKDMHGAFLKRTLQNEGIAVDHLIEDDKYFTTLAFVEIDENGERKFSFARKPGADTQLRKEELDPTLLQKGKIFHFGSLSLTDEPAKSATLEAVHIAKDAGALVSYDPNYRASLWKNEQTAVQEMKAVIPFADVMKVSDEESLLLTGKNSYEEAAEELLSMGPELIAITLGSDGVLVATTDGKEQIRGFATEAVDTTAVSYT
;
A
#
# COMPACT_ATOMS: atom_id res chain seq x y z
N MET A 1 -20.31 -14.64 -10.47
CA MET A 1 -19.59 -14.09 -11.67
C MET A 1 -18.26 -14.83 -11.78
N GLU A 2 -17.75 -15.08 -12.96
CA GLU A 2 -16.43 -15.72 -13.10
C GLU A 2 -15.33 -14.74 -12.70
N LYS A 3 -14.34 -15.21 -11.92
CA LYS A 3 -13.22 -14.41 -11.44
C LYS A 3 -12.15 -14.32 -12.52
N GLU A 4 -12.04 -13.16 -13.18
CA GLU A 4 -11.19 -12.94 -14.35
C GLU A 4 -9.86 -12.25 -14.01
N VAL A 5 -9.79 -11.52 -12.87
CA VAL A 5 -8.61 -10.79 -12.41
C VAL A 5 -8.07 -11.47 -11.14
N ASP A 6 -6.78 -11.74 -11.08
CA ASP A 6 -6.21 -12.44 -9.95
C ASP A 6 -6.09 -11.50 -8.73
N ILE A 7 -5.59 -10.26 -8.94
CA ILE A 7 -5.48 -9.26 -7.87
C ILE A 7 -5.97 -7.89 -8.37
N VAL A 8 -6.91 -7.31 -7.65
CA VAL A 8 -7.31 -5.91 -7.78
C VAL A 8 -6.79 -5.16 -6.57
N ALA A 9 -6.02 -4.08 -6.77
CA ALA A 9 -5.57 -3.24 -5.67
C ALA A 9 -6.10 -1.82 -5.78
N LEU A 10 -6.45 -1.23 -4.62
CA LEU A 10 -6.89 0.14 -4.50
C LEU A 10 -5.97 0.90 -3.53
N GLY A 11 -5.55 2.09 -3.91
CA GLY A 11 -4.82 2.97 -3.01
C GLY A 11 -4.08 4.10 -3.69
N GLU A 12 -3.04 4.58 -3.02
CA GLU A 12 -2.19 5.63 -3.50
C GLU A 12 -1.28 5.16 -4.64
N LEU A 13 -1.06 6.08 -5.57
CA LEU A 13 -0.03 6.01 -6.61
C LEU A 13 0.62 7.39 -6.68
N LEU A 14 1.91 7.47 -6.46
CA LEU A 14 2.63 8.71 -6.22
C LEU A 14 4.05 8.68 -6.80
N ILE A 15 4.73 9.82 -6.76
CA ILE A 15 6.15 9.89 -7.08
C ILE A 15 6.96 9.96 -5.79
N ASP A 16 7.95 9.08 -5.65
CA ASP A 16 9.01 9.19 -4.67
C ASP A 16 10.22 9.89 -5.32
N PHE A 17 10.50 11.13 -4.91
CA PHE A 17 11.73 11.83 -5.24
C PHE A 17 12.81 11.47 -4.23
N THR A 18 13.75 10.61 -4.62
CA THR A 18 14.91 10.22 -3.79
C THR A 18 16.13 11.03 -4.15
N GLU A 19 16.93 11.38 -3.15
CA GLU A 19 18.16 12.13 -3.37
C GLU A 19 19.15 11.33 -4.21
N ALA A 20 19.61 11.92 -5.33
CA ALA A 20 20.49 11.30 -6.30
C ALA A 20 21.87 12.03 -6.37
N GLY A 21 22.27 12.71 -5.29
CA GLY A 21 23.51 13.44 -5.20
C GLY A 21 23.45 14.88 -5.70
N TYR A 22 24.55 15.39 -6.26
CA TYR A 22 24.66 16.78 -6.67
C TYR A 22 25.08 16.90 -8.13
N GLY A 23 24.46 17.84 -8.84
CA GLY A 23 24.84 18.21 -10.20
C GLY A 23 26.17 18.99 -10.26
N LYS A 24 26.62 19.30 -11.49
CA LYS A 24 27.89 19.99 -11.76
C LYS A 24 28.00 21.35 -11.07
N ASP A 25 26.85 22.00 -10.84
CA ASP A 25 26.78 23.34 -10.23
C ASP A 25 26.50 23.28 -8.71
N GLY A 26 26.67 22.10 -8.09
CA GLY A 26 26.38 21.89 -6.67
C GLY A 26 24.90 21.90 -6.32
N MET A 27 24.01 21.81 -7.30
CA MET A 27 22.56 21.71 -7.08
C MET A 27 22.18 20.27 -6.75
N LYS A 28 21.33 20.09 -5.70
CA LYS A 28 20.82 18.78 -5.32
C LYS A 28 19.98 18.18 -6.45
N LEU A 29 20.23 16.92 -6.76
CA LEU A 29 19.49 16.14 -7.75
C LEU A 29 18.54 15.16 -7.06
N PHE A 30 17.38 14.94 -7.68
CA PHE A 30 16.42 13.95 -7.25
C PHE A 30 16.10 13.00 -8.39
N GLU A 31 16.05 11.73 -8.10
CA GLU A 31 15.55 10.69 -8.99
C GLU A 31 14.06 10.53 -8.82
N GLN A 32 13.33 10.45 -9.94
CA GLN A 32 11.88 10.28 -9.96
C GLN A 32 11.53 8.80 -9.99
N ASN A 33 11.04 8.28 -8.89
CA ASN A 33 10.66 6.88 -8.76
C ASN A 33 9.14 6.73 -8.66
N PRO A 34 8.54 5.71 -9.31
CA PRO A 34 7.14 5.36 -9.07
C PRO A 34 7.01 4.79 -7.65
N GLY A 35 5.98 5.21 -6.92
CA GLY A 35 5.71 4.79 -5.56
C GLY A 35 4.23 4.52 -5.34
N GLY A 36 3.92 3.94 -4.18
CA GLY A 36 2.58 3.51 -3.78
C GLY A 36 2.58 2.01 -3.44
N ALA A 37 2.30 1.68 -2.17
CA ALA A 37 2.39 0.31 -1.69
C ALA A 37 1.47 -0.67 -2.47
N PRO A 38 0.20 -0.33 -2.79
CA PRO A 38 -0.66 -1.22 -3.56
C PRO A 38 -0.15 -1.46 -4.99
N ALA A 39 0.45 -0.43 -5.62
CA ALA A 39 1.03 -0.56 -6.95
C ALA A 39 2.28 -1.45 -6.95
N ASN A 40 3.14 -1.31 -5.94
CA ASN A 40 4.33 -2.15 -5.79
C ASN A 40 3.96 -3.64 -5.64
N LEU A 41 2.93 -3.95 -4.84
CA LEU A 41 2.40 -5.32 -4.74
C LEU A 41 1.95 -5.84 -6.11
N LEU A 42 1.21 -5.04 -6.88
CA LEU A 42 0.74 -5.46 -8.20
C LEU A 42 1.89 -5.65 -9.19
N THR A 43 2.96 -4.86 -9.11
CA THR A 43 4.16 -5.00 -9.94
C THR A 43 4.81 -6.37 -9.72
N VAL A 44 5.04 -6.74 -8.46
CA VAL A 44 5.59 -8.07 -8.12
C VAL A 44 4.65 -9.19 -8.60
N ALA A 45 3.35 -9.07 -8.34
CA ALA A 45 2.38 -10.06 -8.77
C ALA A 45 2.31 -10.20 -10.30
N SER A 46 2.38 -9.09 -11.04
CA SER A 46 2.41 -9.10 -12.50
C SER A 46 3.66 -9.80 -13.05
N HIS A 47 4.84 -9.54 -12.47
CA HIS A 47 6.08 -10.23 -12.83
C HIS A 47 6.02 -11.74 -12.53
N MET A 48 5.22 -12.16 -11.55
CA MET A 48 4.93 -13.58 -11.28
C MET A 48 3.90 -14.18 -12.24
N GLY A 49 3.37 -13.41 -13.19
CA GLY A 49 2.42 -13.86 -14.22
C GLY A 49 0.94 -13.79 -13.82
N TYR A 50 0.61 -13.11 -12.73
CA TYR A 50 -0.78 -12.89 -12.32
C TYR A 50 -1.40 -11.72 -13.09
N ARG A 51 -2.72 -11.80 -13.33
CA ARG A 51 -3.51 -10.72 -13.94
C ARG A 51 -3.87 -9.72 -12.86
N THR A 52 -3.39 -8.49 -13.01
CA THR A 52 -3.50 -7.45 -12.01
C THR A 52 -4.24 -6.22 -12.56
N SER A 53 -4.97 -5.51 -11.69
CA SER A 53 -5.64 -4.26 -12.02
C SER A 53 -5.54 -3.27 -10.88
N PHE A 54 -5.25 -2.01 -11.19
CA PHE A 54 -5.11 -0.93 -10.22
C PHE A 54 -6.31 0.01 -10.25
N ILE A 55 -6.83 0.34 -9.06
CA ILE A 55 -7.85 1.36 -8.83
C ILE A 55 -7.21 2.50 -8.04
N GLY A 56 -7.29 3.71 -8.54
CA GLY A 56 -6.75 4.88 -7.87
C GLY A 56 -6.91 6.14 -8.68
N LYS A 57 -6.31 7.23 -8.19
CA LYS A 57 -6.41 8.53 -8.83
C LYS A 57 -5.06 9.25 -8.81
N VAL A 58 -4.68 9.79 -9.95
CA VAL A 58 -3.51 10.66 -10.14
C VAL A 58 -3.93 11.97 -10.78
N GLY A 59 -3.09 12.98 -10.73
CA GLY A 59 -3.34 14.23 -11.45
C GLY A 59 -3.19 14.04 -12.96
N LYS A 60 -3.93 14.82 -13.73
CA LYS A 60 -3.72 14.96 -15.19
C LYS A 60 -2.53 15.88 -15.44
N ASP A 61 -1.37 15.43 -15.00
CA ASP A 61 -0.09 16.10 -15.05
C ASP A 61 1.02 15.18 -15.57
N MET A 62 2.24 15.71 -15.68
CA MET A 62 3.38 14.93 -16.18
C MET A 62 3.71 13.72 -15.31
N HIS A 63 3.46 13.80 -14.01
CA HIS A 63 3.75 12.73 -13.05
C HIS A 63 2.68 11.64 -13.14
N GLY A 64 1.39 12.00 -13.21
CA GLY A 64 0.30 11.05 -13.42
C GLY A 64 0.47 10.28 -14.74
N ALA A 65 0.82 11.01 -15.82
CA ALA A 65 1.11 10.38 -17.10
C ALA A 65 2.33 9.44 -17.05
N PHE A 66 3.37 9.76 -16.28
CA PHE A 66 4.52 8.88 -16.04
C PHE A 66 4.08 7.63 -15.29
N LEU A 67 3.39 7.75 -14.17
CA LEU A 67 2.92 6.64 -13.34
C LEU A 67 2.01 5.68 -14.12
N LYS A 68 1.06 6.23 -14.89
CA LYS A 68 0.18 5.41 -15.73
C LYS A 68 0.96 4.56 -16.73
N ARG A 69 1.93 5.18 -17.44
CA ARG A 69 2.79 4.44 -18.37
C ARG A 69 3.65 3.38 -17.66
N THR A 70 4.14 3.69 -16.47
CA THR A 70 4.91 2.72 -15.68
C THR A 70 4.07 1.50 -15.36
N LEU A 71 2.87 1.65 -14.80
CA LEU A 71 2.00 0.51 -14.51
C LEU A 71 1.65 -0.30 -15.78
N GLN A 72 1.41 0.37 -16.91
CA GLN A 72 1.15 -0.30 -18.18
C GLN A 72 2.37 -1.13 -18.64
N ASN A 73 3.58 -0.59 -18.49
CA ASN A 73 4.82 -1.30 -18.85
C ASN A 73 5.07 -2.52 -17.95
N GLU A 74 4.62 -2.45 -16.70
CA GLU A 74 4.65 -3.57 -15.74
C GLU A 74 3.52 -4.60 -15.98
N GLY A 75 2.68 -4.41 -17.00
CA GLY A 75 1.59 -5.33 -17.34
C GLY A 75 0.36 -5.22 -16.43
N ILE A 76 0.23 -4.14 -15.67
CA ILE A 76 -0.91 -3.88 -14.80
C ILE A 76 -2.01 -3.18 -15.59
N ALA A 77 -3.25 -3.65 -15.50
CA ALA A 77 -4.41 -2.96 -16.11
C ALA A 77 -4.69 -1.64 -15.39
N VAL A 78 -4.77 -0.55 -16.17
CA VAL A 78 -4.93 0.84 -15.68
C VAL A 78 -6.23 1.49 -16.13
N ASP A 79 -7.21 0.71 -16.59
CA ASP A 79 -8.50 1.22 -17.08
C ASP A 79 -9.29 1.95 -15.98
N HIS A 80 -8.98 1.64 -14.72
CA HIS A 80 -9.60 2.23 -13.52
C HIS A 80 -8.66 3.18 -12.76
N LEU A 81 -7.53 3.57 -13.38
CA LEU A 81 -6.69 4.68 -12.91
C LEU A 81 -7.22 5.99 -13.48
N ILE A 82 -7.81 6.81 -12.61
CA ILE A 82 -8.44 8.07 -12.97
C ILE A 82 -7.40 9.19 -13.03
N GLU A 83 -7.43 9.99 -14.09
CA GLU A 83 -6.63 11.22 -14.23
C GLU A 83 -7.51 12.43 -13.87
N ASP A 84 -7.20 13.13 -12.79
CA ASP A 84 -7.98 14.26 -12.26
C ASP A 84 -7.46 15.60 -12.79
N ASP A 85 -8.36 16.42 -13.36
CA ASP A 85 -8.01 17.74 -13.91
C ASP A 85 -7.77 18.81 -12.84
N LYS A 86 -8.20 18.55 -11.59
CA LYS A 86 -8.22 19.54 -10.51
C LYS A 86 -7.12 19.34 -9.49
N TYR A 87 -6.79 18.09 -9.17
CA TYR A 87 -5.85 17.74 -8.13
C TYR A 87 -4.55 17.20 -8.72
N PHE A 88 -3.43 17.61 -8.12
CA PHE A 88 -2.11 17.23 -8.59
C PHE A 88 -1.73 15.82 -8.09
N THR A 89 -0.90 15.12 -8.85
CA THR A 89 -0.31 13.84 -8.41
C THR A 89 0.46 14.05 -7.12
N THR A 90 0.26 13.19 -6.12
CA THR A 90 1.00 13.22 -4.86
C THR A 90 2.48 13.03 -5.10
N LEU A 91 3.29 13.86 -4.44
CA LEU A 91 4.75 13.76 -4.45
C LEU A 91 5.25 13.50 -3.03
N ALA A 92 6.18 12.59 -2.89
CA ALA A 92 6.96 12.37 -1.69
C ALA A 92 8.43 12.74 -1.98
N PHE A 93 9.06 13.44 -1.07
CA PHE A 93 10.50 13.73 -1.11
C PHE A 93 11.15 12.93 0.01
N VAL A 94 12.14 12.13 -0.35
CA VAL A 94 12.87 11.26 0.57
C VAL A 94 14.28 11.79 0.72
N GLU A 95 14.62 12.18 1.94
CA GLU A 95 15.98 12.55 2.34
C GLU A 95 16.54 11.51 3.28
N ILE A 96 17.82 11.22 3.16
CA ILE A 96 18.55 10.39 4.12
C ILE A 96 19.29 11.36 5.05
N ASP A 97 19.05 11.28 6.35
CA ASP A 97 19.71 12.12 7.32
C ASP A 97 21.15 11.62 7.63
N GLU A 98 21.87 12.36 8.47
CA GLU A 98 23.26 12.05 8.84
C GLU A 98 23.43 10.69 9.55
N ASN A 99 22.32 10.12 10.09
CA ASN A 99 22.30 8.81 10.75
C ASN A 99 21.90 7.68 9.80
N GLY A 100 21.60 8.01 8.51
CA GLY A 100 21.10 7.05 7.52
C GLY A 100 19.58 6.80 7.64
N GLU A 101 18.86 7.58 8.45
CA GLU A 101 17.40 7.49 8.58
C GLU A 101 16.70 8.26 7.46
N ARG A 102 15.59 7.69 6.98
CA ARG A 102 14.78 8.30 5.92
C ARG A 102 13.76 9.27 6.49
N LYS A 103 13.77 10.49 5.96
CA LYS A 103 12.75 11.50 6.23
C LYS A 103 11.89 11.72 5.00
N PHE A 104 10.57 11.67 5.20
CA PHE A 104 9.59 11.87 4.15
C PHE A 104 8.91 13.23 4.29
N SER A 105 8.83 13.96 3.18
CA SER A 105 8.03 15.17 3.04
C SER A 105 7.04 15.00 1.90
N PHE A 106 5.73 15.14 2.20
CA PHE A 106 4.67 14.90 1.23
C PHE A 106 4.01 16.19 0.74
N ALA A 107 3.88 16.34 -0.58
CA ALA A 107 2.99 17.29 -1.23
C ALA A 107 1.67 16.57 -1.55
N ARG A 108 0.76 16.48 -0.53
CA ARG A 108 -0.48 15.68 -0.54
C ARG A 108 -1.65 16.38 0.19
N LYS A 109 -1.82 17.70 0.03
CA LYS A 109 -2.87 18.43 0.77
C LYS A 109 -3.69 19.36 -0.13
N PRO A 110 -4.68 18.80 -0.88
CA PRO A 110 -4.93 17.39 -1.17
C PRO A 110 -4.12 16.90 -2.37
N GLY A 111 -3.69 15.64 -2.36
CA GLY A 111 -3.23 14.93 -3.53
C GLY A 111 -4.39 14.27 -4.28
N ALA A 112 -4.24 13.99 -5.57
CA ALA A 112 -5.29 13.35 -6.36
C ALA A 112 -5.73 12.00 -5.78
N ASP A 113 -4.81 11.22 -5.21
CA ASP A 113 -5.08 9.91 -4.59
C ASP A 113 -6.07 9.99 -3.41
N THR A 114 -6.12 11.13 -2.70
CA THR A 114 -7.10 11.34 -1.60
C THR A 114 -8.51 11.69 -2.11
N GLN A 115 -8.68 11.88 -3.42
CA GLN A 115 -9.91 12.41 -4.04
C GLN A 115 -10.69 11.36 -4.84
N LEU A 116 -10.36 10.09 -4.69
CA LEU A 116 -11.14 8.99 -5.26
C LEU A 116 -12.52 8.94 -4.60
N ARG A 117 -13.59 8.86 -5.39
CA ARG A 117 -14.98 8.85 -4.92
C ARG A 117 -15.63 7.49 -5.16
N LYS A 118 -16.67 7.18 -4.38
CA LYS A 118 -17.46 5.94 -4.53
C LYS A 118 -18.06 5.79 -5.93
N GLU A 119 -18.54 6.89 -6.49
CA GLU A 119 -19.19 6.94 -7.81
C GLU A 119 -18.23 6.66 -8.97
N GLU A 120 -16.94 6.70 -8.70
CA GLU A 120 -15.86 6.44 -9.65
C GLU A 120 -15.39 4.96 -9.63
N LEU A 121 -15.88 4.18 -8.68
CA LEU A 121 -15.60 2.74 -8.62
C LEU A 121 -16.36 1.99 -9.70
N ASP A 122 -15.73 0.98 -10.29
CA ASP A 122 -16.41 -0.01 -11.12
C ASP A 122 -16.72 -1.27 -10.29
N PRO A 123 -17.99 -1.48 -9.89
CA PRO A 123 -18.36 -2.68 -9.16
C PRO A 123 -18.09 -3.97 -9.94
N THR A 124 -18.12 -3.92 -11.28
CA THR A 124 -17.88 -5.09 -12.12
C THR A 124 -16.45 -5.59 -11.97
N LEU A 125 -15.46 -4.67 -11.97
CA LEU A 125 -14.07 -5.03 -11.73
C LEU A 125 -13.88 -5.66 -10.34
N LEU A 126 -14.42 -5.02 -9.31
CA LEU A 126 -14.31 -5.48 -7.92
C LEU A 126 -14.92 -6.88 -7.75
N GLN A 127 -16.04 -7.17 -8.43
CA GLN A 127 -16.69 -8.48 -8.42
C GLN A 127 -15.89 -9.56 -9.15
N LYS A 128 -15.05 -9.19 -10.13
CA LYS A 128 -14.23 -10.11 -10.93
C LYS A 128 -12.87 -10.41 -10.30
N GLY A 129 -12.44 -9.67 -9.29
CA GLY A 129 -11.20 -9.91 -8.57
C GLY A 129 -11.24 -11.17 -7.69
N LYS A 130 -10.20 -12.01 -7.70
CA LYS A 130 -10.04 -13.10 -6.73
C LYS A 130 -9.58 -12.56 -5.38
N ILE A 131 -8.63 -11.62 -5.41
CA ILE A 131 -8.09 -10.94 -4.25
C ILE A 131 -8.31 -9.44 -4.45
N PHE A 132 -8.79 -8.77 -3.40
CA PHE A 132 -8.84 -7.31 -3.31
C PHE A 132 -7.84 -6.85 -2.26
N HIS A 133 -6.89 -6.00 -2.67
CA HIS A 133 -5.83 -5.49 -1.79
C HIS A 133 -5.95 -3.98 -1.59
N PHE A 134 -5.72 -3.52 -0.35
CA PHE A 134 -5.67 -2.10 -0.03
C PHE A 134 -4.72 -1.82 1.15
N GLY A 135 -4.32 -0.54 1.27
CA GLY A 135 -3.50 -0.03 2.35
C GLY A 135 -4.22 1.00 3.21
N SER A 136 -3.54 1.53 4.23
CA SER A 136 -4.14 2.54 5.12
C SER A 136 -4.06 3.96 4.57
N LEU A 137 -3.22 4.24 3.58
CA LEU A 137 -3.05 5.60 3.07
C LEU A 137 -4.30 6.13 2.35
N SER A 138 -5.13 5.25 1.80
CA SER A 138 -6.44 5.62 1.25
C SER A 138 -7.51 5.88 2.32
N LEU A 139 -7.20 5.63 3.61
CA LEU A 139 -8.09 5.88 4.75
C LEU A 139 -7.82 7.22 5.46
N THR A 140 -6.76 7.95 5.05
CA THR A 140 -6.33 9.19 5.71
C THR A 140 -7.30 10.35 5.56
N ASP A 141 -7.99 10.43 4.42
CA ASP A 141 -8.83 11.58 4.03
C ASP A 141 -10.08 11.14 3.25
N GLU A 142 -11.13 11.94 3.36
CA GLU A 142 -12.30 11.82 2.49
C GLU A 142 -12.05 12.57 1.16
N PRO A 143 -12.64 12.10 0.05
CA PRO A 143 -13.60 11.00 -0.11
C PRO A 143 -12.96 9.62 -0.29
N ALA A 144 -11.63 9.50 -0.37
CA ALA A 144 -10.93 8.24 -0.66
C ALA A 144 -11.21 7.16 0.39
N LYS A 145 -11.30 7.53 1.68
CA LYS A 145 -11.67 6.61 2.74
C LYS A 145 -13.02 5.95 2.48
N SER A 146 -14.05 6.74 2.20
CA SER A 146 -15.39 6.24 1.88
C SER A 146 -15.39 5.35 0.64
N ALA A 147 -14.62 5.69 -0.40
CA ALA A 147 -14.47 4.88 -1.61
C ALA A 147 -13.78 3.54 -1.31
N THR A 148 -12.73 3.55 -0.49
CA THR A 148 -12.00 2.33 -0.10
C THR A 148 -12.91 1.37 0.67
N LEU A 149 -13.67 1.87 1.65
CA LEU A 149 -14.60 1.04 2.41
C LEU A 149 -15.70 0.44 1.52
N GLU A 150 -16.24 1.21 0.58
CA GLU A 150 -17.21 0.71 -0.41
C GLU A 150 -16.61 -0.39 -1.29
N ALA A 151 -15.38 -0.21 -1.77
CA ALA A 151 -14.69 -1.22 -2.58
C ALA A 151 -14.45 -2.51 -1.80
N VAL A 152 -14.05 -2.42 -0.51
CA VAL A 152 -13.91 -3.58 0.39
C VAL A 152 -15.22 -4.35 0.49
N HIS A 153 -16.34 -3.66 0.73
CA HIS A 153 -17.66 -4.31 0.85
C HIS A 153 -18.06 -5.00 -0.46
N ILE A 154 -17.96 -4.32 -1.61
CA ILE A 154 -18.30 -4.89 -2.92
C ILE A 154 -17.46 -6.15 -3.21
N ALA A 155 -16.17 -6.10 -2.95
CA ALA A 155 -15.25 -7.22 -3.20
C ALA A 155 -15.58 -8.41 -2.28
N LYS A 156 -15.77 -8.16 -0.98
CA LYS A 156 -16.09 -9.19 0.02
C LYS A 156 -17.46 -9.84 -0.25
N ASP A 157 -18.48 -9.07 -0.56
CA ASP A 157 -19.82 -9.58 -0.91
C ASP A 157 -19.78 -10.44 -2.20
N ALA A 158 -18.84 -10.18 -3.10
CA ALA A 158 -18.59 -10.99 -4.28
C ALA A 158 -17.70 -12.23 -4.03
N GLY A 159 -17.28 -12.47 -2.79
CA GLY A 159 -16.46 -13.62 -2.39
C GLY A 159 -15.00 -13.49 -2.82
N ALA A 160 -14.47 -12.27 -2.92
CA ALA A 160 -13.02 -12.05 -3.04
C ALA A 160 -12.35 -12.18 -1.67
N LEU A 161 -11.12 -12.69 -1.64
CA LEU A 161 -10.27 -12.59 -0.46
C LEU A 161 -9.81 -11.13 -0.30
N VAL A 162 -9.95 -10.59 0.90
CA VAL A 162 -9.51 -9.22 1.21
C VAL A 162 -8.13 -9.26 1.84
N SER A 163 -7.15 -8.62 1.18
CA SER A 163 -5.78 -8.48 1.65
C SER A 163 -5.54 -7.05 2.12
N TYR A 164 -4.99 -6.89 3.32
CA TYR A 164 -4.73 -5.59 3.94
C TYR A 164 -3.27 -5.46 4.38
N ASP A 165 -2.62 -4.36 3.99
CA ASP A 165 -1.32 -3.93 4.52
C ASP A 165 -1.46 -2.48 5.02
N PRO A 166 -1.42 -2.19 6.34
CA PRO A 166 -1.51 -0.84 6.85
C PRO A 166 -0.52 0.11 6.21
N ASN A 167 0.71 -0.29 6.04
CA ASN A 167 1.80 0.51 5.49
C ASN A 167 1.82 1.93 6.11
N TYR A 168 1.87 1.97 7.44
CA TYR A 168 1.70 3.19 8.23
C TYR A 168 2.76 4.24 7.93
N ARG A 169 2.32 5.48 7.75
CA ARG A 169 3.18 6.65 7.56
C ARG A 169 2.70 7.76 8.51
N ALA A 170 3.36 7.91 9.66
CA ALA A 170 2.96 8.83 10.73
C ALA A 170 2.69 10.26 10.23
N SER A 171 3.50 10.76 9.29
CA SER A 171 3.41 12.12 8.74
C SER A 171 2.15 12.39 7.91
N LEU A 172 1.41 11.36 7.49
CA LEU A 172 0.19 11.48 6.68
C LEU A 172 -1.09 11.46 7.54
N TRP A 173 -0.97 11.16 8.83
CA TRP A 173 -2.10 11.12 9.74
C TRP A 173 -2.16 12.37 10.62
N LYS A 174 -3.36 12.69 11.07
CA LYS A 174 -3.56 13.81 12.00
C LYS A 174 -2.80 13.63 13.32
N ASN A 175 -2.78 12.40 13.82
CA ASN A 175 -2.05 11.92 14.98
C ASN A 175 -2.09 10.38 15.00
N GLU A 176 -1.23 9.76 15.81
CA GLU A 176 -1.11 8.32 15.97
C GLU A 176 -2.42 7.66 16.43
N GLN A 177 -3.11 8.26 17.39
CA GLN A 177 -4.36 7.73 17.90
C GLN A 177 -5.43 7.58 16.80
N THR A 178 -5.57 8.61 15.95
CA THR A 178 -6.48 8.55 14.78
C THR A 178 -6.03 7.47 13.81
N ALA A 179 -4.73 7.38 13.52
CA ALA A 179 -4.18 6.35 12.63
C ALA A 179 -4.51 4.94 13.14
N VAL A 180 -4.19 4.65 14.41
CA VAL A 180 -4.46 3.35 15.02
C VAL A 180 -5.96 3.02 14.99
N GLN A 181 -6.82 3.99 15.32
CA GLN A 181 -8.26 3.79 15.29
C GLN A 181 -8.77 3.42 13.89
N GLU A 182 -8.35 4.16 12.86
CA GLU A 182 -8.81 3.94 11.48
C GLU A 182 -8.22 2.65 10.89
N MET A 183 -6.95 2.36 11.15
CA MET A 183 -6.31 1.11 10.73
C MET A 183 -6.96 -0.11 11.37
N LYS A 184 -7.30 -0.04 12.67
CA LYS A 184 -7.97 -1.14 13.38
C LYS A 184 -9.41 -1.35 12.91
N ALA A 185 -10.11 -0.30 12.51
CA ALA A 185 -11.50 -0.37 12.09
C ALA A 185 -11.71 -1.25 10.85
N VAL A 186 -10.69 -1.42 10.02
CA VAL A 186 -10.78 -2.22 8.79
C VAL A 186 -10.23 -3.63 8.92
N ILE A 187 -9.52 -3.97 10.02
CA ILE A 187 -8.97 -5.31 10.25
C ILE A 187 -10.05 -6.41 10.16
N PRO A 188 -11.28 -6.25 10.72
CA PRO A 188 -12.32 -7.28 10.63
C PRO A 188 -12.80 -7.62 9.22
N PHE A 189 -12.48 -6.78 8.24
CA PHE A 189 -12.82 -7.05 6.84
C PHE A 189 -11.73 -7.85 6.10
N ALA A 190 -10.50 -7.86 6.62
CA ALA A 190 -9.38 -8.56 6.01
C ALA A 190 -9.44 -10.07 6.27
N ASP A 191 -9.14 -10.87 5.25
CA ASP A 191 -8.93 -12.31 5.36
C ASP A 191 -7.43 -12.60 5.52
N VAL A 192 -6.58 -11.78 4.87
CA VAL A 192 -5.11 -11.84 4.95
C VAL A 192 -4.59 -10.46 5.34
N MET A 193 -3.70 -10.39 6.33
CA MET A 193 -3.08 -9.15 6.74
C MET A 193 -1.56 -9.29 6.79
N LYS A 194 -0.84 -8.35 6.16
CA LYS A 194 0.60 -8.19 6.30
C LYS A 194 0.87 -6.92 7.10
N VAL A 195 1.77 -6.99 8.06
CA VAL A 195 2.24 -5.85 8.86
C VAL A 195 3.74 -5.94 9.10
N SER A 196 4.39 -4.83 9.43
CA SER A 196 5.72 -4.88 10.04
C SER A 196 5.63 -5.25 11.53
N ASP A 197 6.76 -5.61 12.14
CA ASP A 197 6.88 -5.82 13.58
C ASP A 197 6.41 -4.57 14.36
N GLU A 198 6.91 -3.39 14.01
CA GLU A 198 6.53 -2.11 14.64
C GLU A 198 5.02 -1.83 14.49
N GLU A 199 4.46 -2.03 13.31
CA GLU A 199 3.01 -1.85 13.07
C GLU A 199 2.18 -2.83 13.90
N SER A 200 2.63 -4.07 14.02
CA SER A 200 1.95 -5.09 14.81
C SER A 200 1.85 -4.73 16.28
N LEU A 201 2.94 -4.21 16.86
CA LEU A 201 2.97 -3.72 18.25
C LEU A 201 2.13 -2.45 18.41
N LEU A 202 2.21 -1.51 17.47
CA LEU A 202 1.42 -0.27 17.47
C LEU A 202 -0.09 -0.57 17.44
N LEU A 203 -0.52 -1.49 16.58
CA LEU A 203 -1.94 -1.82 16.43
C LEU A 203 -2.50 -2.61 17.61
N THR A 204 -1.71 -3.44 18.26
CA THR A 204 -2.19 -4.34 19.32
C THR A 204 -1.89 -3.85 20.72
N GLY A 205 -0.84 -3.04 20.89
CA GLY A 205 -0.31 -2.65 22.20
C GLY A 205 0.38 -3.80 22.95
N LYS A 206 0.74 -4.89 22.24
CA LYS A 206 1.47 -6.03 22.82
C LYS A 206 2.95 -5.74 22.91
N ASN A 207 3.69 -6.61 23.63
CA ASN A 207 5.12 -6.45 23.86
C ASN A 207 5.97 -7.33 22.94
N SER A 208 5.36 -8.28 22.22
CA SER A 208 6.03 -9.12 21.24
C SER A 208 5.18 -9.31 19.99
N TYR A 209 5.82 -9.55 18.85
CA TYR A 209 5.13 -9.79 17.60
C TYR A 209 4.37 -11.12 17.57
N GLU A 210 4.76 -12.11 18.37
CA GLU A 210 4.04 -13.38 18.54
C GLU A 210 2.68 -13.16 19.23
N GLU A 211 2.65 -12.33 20.30
CA GLU A 211 1.42 -11.95 20.99
C GLU A 211 0.57 -11.05 20.09
N ALA A 212 1.21 -10.16 19.34
CA ALA A 212 0.53 -9.30 18.39
C ALA A 212 -0.15 -10.10 17.26
N ALA A 213 0.49 -11.15 16.74
CA ALA A 213 -0.10 -12.03 15.75
C ALA A 213 -1.39 -12.70 16.26
N GLU A 214 -1.37 -13.21 17.51
CA GLU A 214 -2.58 -13.82 18.13
C GLU A 214 -3.71 -12.80 18.29
N GLU A 215 -3.39 -11.59 18.73
CA GLU A 215 -4.37 -10.51 18.87
C GLU A 215 -4.96 -10.12 17.51
N LEU A 216 -4.12 -9.96 16.47
CA LEU A 216 -4.57 -9.61 15.12
C LEU A 216 -5.46 -10.70 14.51
N LEU A 217 -5.12 -11.98 14.69
CA LEU A 217 -5.98 -13.10 14.28
C LEU A 217 -7.34 -13.04 14.97
N SER A 218 -7.39 -12.69 16.27
CA SER A 218 -8.64 -12.56 17.02
C SER A 218 -9.55 -11.44 16.49
N MET A 219 -9.01 -10.49 15.72
CA MET A 219 -9.76 -9.37 15.13
C MET A 219 -10.43 -9.70 13.80
N GLY A 220 -10.14 -10.86 13.18
CA GLY A 220 -10.84 -11.29 11.97
C GLY A 220 -10.01 -12.00 10.90
N PRO A 221 -8.77 -11.60 10.60
CA PRO A 221 -7.97 -12.24 9.57
C PRO A 221 -7.72 -13.74 9.86
N GLU A 222 -7.67 -14.54 8.80
CA GLU A 222 -7.36 -15.97 8.88
C GLU A 222 -5.84 -16.20 8.79
N LEU A 223 -5.09 -15.25 8.17
CA LEU A 223 -3.65 -15.30 8.02
C LEU A 223 -3.04 -13.93 8.32
N ILE A 224 -2.02 -13.93 9.18
CA ILE A 224 -1.17 -12.76 9.48
C ILE A 224 0.25 -13.06 9.03
N ALA A 225 0.86 -12.11 8.33
CA ALA A 225 2.29 -12.10 8.01
C ALA A 225 2.94 -10.88 8.67
N ILE A 226 3.81 -11.10 9.64
CA ILE A 226 4.58 -10.02 10.30
C ILE A 226 6.00 -10.04 9.75
N THR A 227 6.38 -8.99 9.01
CA THR A 227 7.74 -8.85 8.48
C THR A 227 8.70 -8.37 9.57
N LEU A 228 9.87 -9.03 9.67
CA LEU A 228 10.88 -8.85 10.72
C LEU A 228 12.22 -8.34 10.14
N GLY A 229 12.17 -7.59 9.04
CA GLY A 229 13.35 -7.13 8.34
C GLY A 229 14.25 -8.29 7.90
N SER A 230 15.54 -8.25 8.26
CA SER A 230 16.51 -9.31 7.93
C SER A 230 16.19 -10.67 8.55
N ASP A 231 15.40 -10.70 9.62
CA ASP A 231 15.03 -11.94 10.33
C ASP A 231 13.91 -12.71 9.61
N GLY A 232 13.36 -12.13 8.56
CA GLY A 232 12.38 -12.78 7.68
C GLY A 232 10.94 -12.41 8.02
N VAL A 233 10.06 -13.38 8.15
CA VAL A 233 8.62 -13.19 8.38
C VAL A 233 8.07 -14.23 9.33
N LEU A 234 7.22 -13.78 10.29
CA LEU A 234 6.37 -14.67 11.07
C LEU A 234 5.03 -14.80 10.33
N VAL A 235 4.67 -16.00 9.95
CA VAL A 235 3.35 -16.34 9.41
C VAL A 235 2.54 -17.01 10.52
N ALA A 236 1.33 -16.52 10.76
CA ALA A 236 0.44 -17.04 11.79
C ALA A 236 -0.97 -17.28 11.25
N THR A 237 -1.57 -18.39 11.64
CA THR A 237 -2.97 -18.75 11.42
C THR A 237 -3.54 -19.28 12.73
N THR A 238 -4.84 -19.62 12.76
CA THR A 238 -5.45 -20.29 13.92
C THR A 238 -4.85 -21.66 14.21
N ASP A 239 -4.22 -22.32 13.22
CA ASP A 239 -3.65 -23.66 13.36
C ASP A 239 -2.22 -23.62 13.91
N GLY A 240 -1.52 -22.48 13.84
CA GLY A 240 -0.17 -22.33 14.37
C GLY A 240 0.60 -21.15 13.79
N LYS A 241 1.85 -21.05 14.20
CA LYS A 241 2.78 -19.99 13.77
C LYS A 241 4.09 -20.61 13.28
N GLU A 242 4.66 -20.03 12.22
CA GLU A 242 5.97 -20.41 11.69
C GLU A 242 6.77 -19.16 11.33
N GLN A 243 8.02 -19.09 11.77
CA GLN A 243 8.94 -18.06 11.33
C GLN A 243 9.78 -18.58 10.16
N ILE A 244 9.66 -17.91 9.03
CA ILE A 244 10.45 -18.17 7.82
C ILE A 244 11.60 -17.18 7.82
N ARG A 245 12.84 -17.68 7.78
CA ARG A 245 14.06 -16.84 7.78
C ARG A 245 14.19 -16.04 6.49
N GLY A 246 14.68 -14.81 6.61
CA GLY A 246 15.05 -13.98 5.48
C GLY A 246 16.25 -14.54 4.70
N PHE A 247 16.38 -14.15 3.46
CA PHE A 247 17.55 -14.43 2.65
C PHE A 247 18.68 -13.46 3.03
N ALA A 248 19.91 -13.97 3.19
CA ALA A 248 21.06 -13.11 3.38
C ALA A 248 21.33 -12.34 2.08
N THR A 249 21.20 -11.00 2.13
CA THR A 249 21.47 -10.11 1.02
C THR A 249 22.19 -8.86 1.50
N GLU A 250 22.96 -8.25 0.63
CA GLU A 250 23.57 -6.94 0.89
C GLU A 250 22.58 -5.86 0.40
N ALA A 251 22.01 -5.13 1.36
CA ALA A 251 21.04 -4.09 1.03
C ALA A 251 21.77 -2.85 0.44
N VAL A 252 21.47 -2.53 -0.82
CA VAL A 252 21.92 -1.31 -1.49
C VAL A 252 20.90 -0.20 -1.29
N ASP A 253 19.63 -0.51 -1.43
CA ASP A 253 18.50 0.37 -1.19
C ASP A 253 17.37 -0.43 -0.55
N THR A 254 16.74 0.11 0.48
CA THR A 254 15.61 -0.52 1.19
C THR A 254 14.26 0.12 0.85
N THR A 255 14.16 0.91 -0.23
CA THR A 255 12.88 1.45 -0.72
C THR A 255 12.03 0.31 -1.29
N ALA A 256 10.75 0.26 -0.93
CA ALA A 256 9.76 -0.72 -1.41
C ALA A 256 10.09 -2.20 -1.15
N VAL A 257 10.96 -2.54 -0.19
CA VAL A 257 11.37 -3.93 0.09
C VAL A 257 10.30 -4.81 0.73
N SER A 258 9.18 -4.24 1.16
CA SER A 258 8.11 -5.01 1.82
C SER A 258 7.42 -6.03 0.91
N TYR A 259 7.63 -5.95 -0.40
CA TYR A 259 6.99 -6.79 -1.42
C TYR A 259 8.01 -7.51 -2.33
N THR A 260 9.30 -7.41 -2.05
CA THR A 260 10.38 -8.04 -2.86
C THR A 260 11.05 -9.17 -2.12
#